data_8f90050769f5808288258f598a23a87d
#
_entry.id   8f90050769f5808288258f598a23a87d
#
_cell.length_a   1.000
_cell.length_b   1.000
_cell.length_c   1.000
_cell.angle_alpha   90.00
_cell.angle_beta   90.00
_cell.angle_gamma   90.00
#
_symmetry.space_group_name_H-M   'P 1'
#
loop_
_entity.id
_entity.type
_entity.pdbx_description
1 polymer ?
#
loop_
_entity_poly.entity_id
_entity_poly.type
_entity_poly.pdbx_seq_one_letter_code
_entity_poly.pdbx_strand_id
1 'polypeptide(L)'
;VYSNTIKRKNFRFPISEKNPVIINNKIIDRDSYFLSKIFNEKLVQLSGLEYLILRPHNIYGPRMGYSHVIPELIKKFKNEKERKIKFTEVFSPKHKRAFCYIDDAIHQILSLATKTSLKNDVFNIGNMREEVEILKLAKKLKSLIFKNSKIKKGTITLGSPERRVPDMKKTLKSIPYKKFINLNEGLMRTYEWYSQ
;
A
#
# COMPACT_ATOMS: atom_id res chain seq x y z
N VAL A 1 -2.97 3.36 9.50
CA VAL A 1 -3.05 4.22 10.68
C VAL A 1 -2.60 5.67 10.41
N TYR A 2 -2.33 6.05 9.18
CA TYR A 2 -1.96 7.43 8.87
C TYR A 2 -3.13 8.15 8.19
N SER A 3 -3.49 9.34 8.72
CA SER A 3 -4.61 10.15 8.27
C SER A 3 -4.59 10.44 6.77
N ASN A 4 -5.77 10.54 6.16
CA ASN A 4 -5.95 11.00 4.78
C ASN A 4 -5.66 12.50 4.59
N THR A 5 -5.46 13.26 5.69
CA THR A 5 -5.28 14.72 5.69
C THR A 5 -3.81 15.13 5.59
N ILE A 6 -3.10 14.57 4.62
CA ILE A 6 -1.67 14.82 4.42
C ILE A 6 -1.37 16.19 3.75
N LYS A 7 -2.38 17.06 3.61
CA LYS A 7 -2.21 18.40 3.00
C LYS A 7 -1.63 19.48 3.93
N ARG A 8 -1.28 19.18 5.18
CA ARG A 8 -0.73 20.19 6.09
C ARG A 8 0.77 20.41 5.86
N LYS A 9 1.21 21.67 5.91
CA LYS A 9 2.60 22.14 5.76
C LYS A 9 3.65 21.38 6.59
N ASN A 10 3.22 20.69 7.65
CA ASN A 10 4.10 19.97 8.60
C ASN A 10 4.19 18.45 8.38
N PHE A 11 3.58 17.91 7.33
CA PHE A 11 3.64 16.48 7.09
C PHE A 11 4.81 16.14 6.16
N ARG A 12 5.83 15.49 6.72
CA ARG A 12 7.05 15.11 5.97
C ARG A 12 6.90 13.70 5.39
N PHE A 13 7.39 13.53 4.16
CA PHE A 13 7.57 12.22 3.53
C PHE A 13 9.05 11.86 3.48
N PRO A 14 9.39 10.56 3.60
CA PRO A 14 8.51 9.41 3.84
C PRO A 14 7.88 9.44 5.25
N ILE A 15 6.75 8.72 5.43
CA ILE A 15 5.98 8.68 6.69
C ILE A 15 6.68 7.76 7.69
N SER A 16 7.24 8.32 8.77
CA SER A 16 7.85 7.55 9.84
C SER A 16 6.81 7.14 10.90
N GLU A 17 7.16 6.18 11.74
CA GLU A 17 6.34 5.72 12.86
C GLU A 17 6.06 6.83 13.89
N LYS A 18 6.93 7.84 13.94
CA LYS A 18 6.82 9.02 14.83
C LYS A 18 5.91 10.13 14.29
N ASN A 19 5.45 10.00 13.03
CA ASN A 19 4.54 11.00 12.47
C ASN A 19 3.24 11.07 13.28
N PRO A 20 2.72 12.28 13.57
CA PRO A 20 1.49 12.43 14.33
C PRO A 20 0.31 11.82 13.59
N VAL A 21 -0.61 11.25 14.34
CA VAL A 21 -1.92 10.82 13.86
C VAL A 21 -2.85 12.03 13.94
N ILE A 22 -3.39 12.45 12.79
CA ILE A 22 -4.28 13.61 12.72
C ILE A 22 -5.71 13.11 12.47
N ILE A 23 -6.62 13.44 13.37
CA ILE A 23 -8.06 13.18 13.23
C ILE A 23 -8.73 14.48 12.85
N ASN A 24 -9.55 14.47 11.80
CA ASN A 24 -10.30 15.66 11.38
C ASN A 24 -11.62 15.77 12.14
N ASN A 25 -12.08 17.00 12.36
CA ASN A 25 -13.40 17.22 12.94
C ASN A 25 -14.55 16.76 12.02
N LYS A 26 -14.35 16.87 10.69
CA LYS A 26 -15.31 16.33 9.71
C LYS A 26 -14.97 14.91 9.40
N ILE A 27 -15.82 13.98 9.80
CA ILE A 27 -15.67 12.53 9.60
C ILE A 27 -16.30 12.15 8.26
N ILE A 28 -15.65 11.24 7.52
CA ILE A 28 -16.16 10.61 6.31
C ILE A 28 -16.18 9.07 6.49
N ASP A 29 -16.95 8.34 5.69
CA ASP A 29 -17.14 6.88 5.83
C ASP A 29 -15.83 6.08 5.94
N ARG A 30 -14.80 6.50 5.23
CA ARG A 30 -13.46 5.89 5.29
C ARG A 30 -12.74 6.05 6.63
N ASP A 31 -13.16 7.00 7.45
CA ASP A 31 -12.50 7.25 8.73
C ASP A 31 -12.85 6.18 9.76
N SER A 32 -13.95 5.45 9.61
CA SER A 32 -14.33 4.34 10.49
C SER A 32 -13.21 3.28 10.57
N TYR A 33 -12.68 2.85 9.42
CA TYR A 33 -11.55 1.92 9.38
C TYR A 33 -10.27 2.51 9.98
N PHE A 34 -9.95 3.75 9.63
CA PHE A 34 -8.77 4.44 10.14
C PHE A 34 -8.83 4.61 11.66
N LEU A 35 -9.96 5.06 12.20
CA LEU A 35 -10.18 5.24 13.64
C LEU A 35 -10.11 3.89 14.40
N SER A 36 -10.72 2.84 13.86
CA SER A 36 -10.64 1.50 14.47
C SER A 36 -9.19 1.01 14.61
N LYS A 37 -8.33 1.27 13.62
CA LYS A 37 -6.92 0.89 13.70
C LYS A 37 -6.12 1.72 14.72
N ILE A 38 -6.41 3.02 14.83
CA ILE A 38 -5.79 3.86 15.88
C ILE A 38 -6.23 3.36 17.26
N PHE A 39 -7.52 3.11 17.43
CA PHE A 39 -8.06 2.64 18.70
C PHE A 39 -7.42 1.31 19.12
N ASN A 40 -7.33 0.34 18.20
CA ASN A 40 -6.67 -0.93 18.46
C ASN A 40 -5.20 -0.77 18.85
N GLU A 41 -4.44 0.11 18.19
CA GLU A 41 -3.06 0.40 18.59
C GLU A 41 -2.98 0.96 20.01
N LYS A 42 -3.90 1.85 20.38
CA LYS A 42 -3.94 2.43 21.74
C LYS A 42 -4.34 1.41 22.80
N LEU A 43 -5.31 0.55 22.51
CA LEU A 43 -5.69 -0.55 23.43
C LEU A 43 -4.50 -1.50 23.68
N VAL A 44 -3.79 -1.89 22.63
CA VAL A 44 -2.58 -2.73 22.76
C VAL A 44 -1.51 -2.03 23.61
N GLN A 45 -1.27 -0.74 23.37
CA GLN A 45 -0.31 0.03 24.17
C GLN A 45 -0.70 0.18 25.65
N LEU A 46 -1.99 0.20 25.96
CA LEU A 46 -2.53 0.34 27.33
C LEU A 46 -2.76 -1.00 28.03
N SER A 47 -2.60 -2.14 27.34
CA SER A 47 -2.90 -3.47 27.88
C SER A 47 -1.98 -3.94 29.00
N GLY A 48 -0.80 -3.32 29.18
CA GLY A 48 0.24 -3.79 30.08
C GLY A 48 1.03 -5.00 29.56
N LEU A 49 0.66 -5.56 28.39
CA LEU A 49 1.37 -6.67 27.75
C LEU A 49 2.51 -6.17 26.87
N GLU A 50 3.52 -7.01 26.67
CA GLU A 50 4.55 -6.76 25.65
C GLU A 50 3.95 -6.82 24.27
N TYR A 51 4.26 -5.85 23.39
CA TYR A 51 3.67 -5.77 22.08
C TYR A 51 4.67 -5.41 20.96
N LEU A 52 4.29 -5.77 19.74
CA LEU A 52 4.92 -5.31 18.51
C LEU A 52 3.82 -4.88 17.53
N ILE A 53 3.73 -3.60 17.23
CA ILE A 53 2.76 -3.05 16.31
C ILE A 53 3.37 -2.93 14.92
N LEU A 54 2.79 -3.60 13.95
CA LEU A 54 3.23 -3.58 12.55
C LEU A 54 2.22 -2.80 11.71
N ARG A 55 2.69 -1.81 10.93
CA ARG A 55 1.89 -0.94 10.07
C ARG A 55 2.16 -1.23 8.59
N PRO A 56 1.39 -2.14 7.93
CA PRO A 56 1.56 -2.45 6.51
C PRO A 56 1.22 -1.27 5.59
N HIS A 57 2.03 -1.07 4.55
CA HIS A 57 1.86 -0.03 3.54
C HIS A 57 1.77 -0.62 2.13
N ASN A 58 0.58 -0.52 1.52
CA ASN A 58 0.31 -0.89 0.13
C ASN A 58 0.94 -2.24 -0.27
N ILE A 59 0.72 -3.24 0.59
CA ILE A 59 1.12 -4.63 0.30
C ILE A 59 0.25 -5.14 -0.86
N TYR A 60 0.85 -5.85 -1.81
CA TYR A 60 0.15 -6.44 -2.95
C TYR A 60 0.67 -7.83 -3.28
N GLY A 61 -0.13 -8.63 -3.99
CA GLY A 61 0.19 -10.00 -4.38
C GLY A 61 -1.06 -10.84 -4.60
N PRO A 62 -0.92 -12.17 -4.66
CA PRO A 62 -2.02 -13.12 -4.70
C PRO A 62 -3.06 -12.91 -3.59
N ARG A 63 -4.31 -13.30 -3.86
CA ARG A 63 -5.45 -13.24 -2.92
C ARG A 63 -5.81 -11.85 -2.39
N MET A 64 -5.32 -10.80 -3.02
CA MET A 64 -5.69 -9.42 -2.70
C MET A 64 -7.10 -9.11 -3.22
N GLY A 65 -7.95 -8.46 -2.45
CA GLY A 65 -9.31 -8.12 -2.87
C GLY A 65 -9.37 -7.14 -4.04
N TYR A 66 -10.37 -7.26 -4.90
CA TYR A 66 -10.55 -6.40 -6.10
C TYR A 66 -10.84 -4.92 -5.82
N SER A 67 -11.05 -4.53 -4.58
CA SER A 67 -11.15 -3.12 -4.18
C SER A 67 -9.78 -2.39 -4.13
N HIS A 68 -8.69 -3.11 -4.33
CA HIS A 68 -7.34 -2.55 -4.35
C HIS A 68 -6.86 -2.31 -5.78
N VAL A 69 -6.02 -1.29 -5.97
CA VAL A 69 -5.68 -0.74 -7.29
C VAL A 69 -5.06 -1.74 -8.27
N ILE A 70 -4.18 -2.66 -7.82
CA ILE A 70 -3.53 -3.62 -8.72
C ILE A 70 -4.53 -4.66 -9.24
N PRO A 71 -5.25 -5.42 -8.39
CA PRO A 71 -6.27 -6.36 -8.88
C PRO A 71 -7.44 -5.65 -9.58
N GLU A 72 -7.82 -4.43 -9.17
CA GLU A 72 -8.81 -3.63 -9.88
C GLU A 72 -8.38 -3.33 -11.32
N LEU A 73 -7.11 -2.90 -11.52
CA LEU A 73 -6.57 -2.64 -12.86
C LEU A 73 -6.48 -3.93 -13.69
N ILE A 74 -6.03 -5.03 -13.12
CA ILE A 74 -6.01 -6.35 -13.80
C ILE A 74 -7.41 -6.72 -14.28
N LYS A 75 -8.42 -6.63 -13.40
CA LYS A 75 -9.81 -6.91 -13.74
C LYS A 75 -10.33 -5.98 -14.86
N LYS A 76 -10.05 -4.68 -14.78
CA LYS A 76 -10.46 -3.71 -15.78
C LYS A 76 -9.83 -3.99 -17.15
N PHE A 77 -8.54 -4.29 -17.22
CA PHE A 77 -7.86 -4.64 -18.47
C PHE A 77 -8.36 -5.97 -19.05
N LYS A 78 -8.66 -6.98 -18.21
CA LYS A 78 -9.30 -8.23 -18.66
C LYS A 78 -10.69 -7.94 -19.26
N ASN A 79 -11.52 -7.17 -18.58
CA ASN A 79 -12.84 -6.77 -19.07
C ASN A 79 -12.77 -5.96 -20.37
N GLU A 80 -11.78 -5.07 -20.54
CA GLU A 80 -11.57 -4.33 -21.79
C GLU A 80 -11.38 -5.30 -22.97
N LYS A 81 -10.55 -6.32 -22.78
CA LYS A 81 -10.29 -7.35 -23.81
C LYS A 81 -11.53 -8.21 -24.09
N GLU A 82 -12.19 -8.72 -23.04
CA GLU A 82 -13.28 -9.69 -23.16
C GLU A 82 -14.61 -9.05 -23.62
N ARG A 83 -14.90 -7.84 -23.09
CA ARG A 83 -16.18 -7.14 -23.30
C ARG A 83 -16.10 -6.05 -24.37
N LYS A 84 -15.00 -5.95 -25.12
CA LYS A 84 -14.77 -4.93 -26.16
C LYS A 84 -14.99 -3.49 -25.64
N ILE A 85 -14.66 -3.22 -24.38
CA ILE A 85 -14.71 -1.88 -23.81
C ILE A 85 -13.59 -1.04 -24.43
N LYS A 86 -13.89 0.22 -24.83
CA LYS A 86 -12.95 1.05 -25.60
C LYS A 86 -11.66 1.43 -24.86
N PHE A 87 -11.67 1.45 -23.53
CA PHE A 87 -10.53 1.86 -22.69
C PHE A 87 -10.69 1.45 -21.25
N THR A 88 -9.56 1.31 -20.54
CA THR A 88 -9.50 1.15 -19.09
C THR A 88 -9.34 2.52 -18.41
N GLU A 89 -10.29 2.89 -17.57
CA GLU A 89 -10.24 4.15 -16.82
C GLU A 89 -9.42 3.99 -15.52
N VAL A 90 -8.45 4.91 -15.34
CA VAL A 90 -7.51 4.92 -14.23
C VAL A 90 -7.83 6.10 -13.32
N PHE A 91 -8.43 5.82 -12.15
CA PHE A 91 -8.76 6.83 -11.15
C PHE A 91 -7.53 7.31 -10.38
N SER A 92 -7.59 8.55 -9.90
CA SER A 92 -6.48 9.19 -9.15
C SER A 92 -5.11 9.05 -9.85
N PRO A 93 -5.00 9.34 -11.16
CA PRO A 93 -3.84 8.97 -11.98
C PRO A 93 -2.51 9.58 -11.50
N LYS A 94 -2.54 10.74 -10.83
CA LYS A 94 -1.36 11.43 -10.29
C LYS A 94 -0.99 11.02 -8.87
N HIS A 95 -1.85 10.26 -8.17
CA HIS A 95 -1.54 9.81 -6.82
C HIS A 95 -0.35 8.86 -6.81
N LYS A 96 0.48 8.93 -5.76
CA LYS A 96 1.69 8.12 -5.61
C LYS A 96 1.55 7.11 -4.47
N ARG A 97 1.99 5.89 -4.71
CA ARG A 97 2.03 4.79 -3.74
C ARG A 97 3.37 4.07 -3.83
N ALA A 98 3.91 3.73 -2.67
CA ALA A 98 5.01 2.79 -2.57
C ALA A 98 4.44 1.38 -2.37
N PHE A 99 4.70 0.48 -3.31
CA PHE A 99 4.16 -0.88 -3.31
C PHE A 99 5.19 -1.87 -2.77
N CYS A 100 4.73 -2.80 -1.93
CA CYS A 100 5.56 -3.89 -1.41
C CYS A 100 4.92 -5.23 -1.75
N TYR A 101 5.68 -6.13 -2.38
CA TYR A 101 5.19 -7.47 -2.69
C TYR A 101 5.01 -8.30 -1.42
N ILE A 102 4.02 -9.18 -1.41
CA ILE A 102 3.59 -9.91 -0.21
C ILE A 102 4.73 -10.71 0.44
N ASP A 103 5.58 -11.38 -0.34
CA ASP A 103 6.69 -12.19 0.21
C ASP A 103 7.72 -11.33 0.94
N ASP A 104 7.94 -10.07 0.49
CA ASP A 104 8.81 -9.13 1.17
C ASP A 104 8.19 -8.61 2.46
N ALA A 105 6.87 -8.41 2.48
CA ALA A 105 6.16 -8.03 3.68
C ALA A 105 6.18 -9.16 4.72
N ILE A 106 5.95 -10.41 4.30
CA ILE A 106 6.04 -11.60 5.18
C ILE A 106 7.44 -11.73 5.76
N HIS A 107 8.48 -11.59 4.93
CA HIS A 107 9.87 -11.62 5.41
C HIS A 107 10.10 -10.55 6.50
N GLN A 108 9.64 -9.32 6.31
CA GLN A 108 9.77 -8.25 7.29
C GLN A 108 9.02 -8.59 8.59
N ILE A 109 7.79 -9.06 8.48
CA ILE A 109 6.93 -9.43 9.62
C ILE A 109 7.59 -10.54 10.45
N LEU A 110 7.98 -11.63 9.81
CA LEU A 110 8.59 -12.77 10.49
C LEU A 110 9.94 -12.39 11.12
N SER A 111 10.77 -11.66 10.39
CA SER A 111 12.07 -11.20 10.92
C SER A 111 11.95 -10.29 12.14
N LEU A 112 10.89 -9.49 12.25
CA LEU A 112 10.63 -8.66 13.42
C LEU A 112 10.00 -9.48 14.55
N ALA A 113 9.02 -10.32 14.25
CA ALA A 113 8.26 -11.08 15.24
C ALA A 113 9.11 -12.13 15.97
N THR A 114 10.14 -12.66 15.33
CA THR A 114 11.07 -13.64 15.93
C THR A 114 12.17 -13.00 16.77
N LYS A 115 12.29 -11.67 16.77
CA LYS A 115 13.29 -10.96 17.60
C LYS A 115 12.75 -10.68 19.00
N THR A 116 13.13 -11.49 19.96
CA THR A 116 12.72 -11.37 21.38
C THR A 116 13.17 -10.05 22.04
N SER A 117 14.19 -9.39 21.48
CA SER A 117 14.67 -8.08 21.96
C SER A 117 13.80 -6.90 21.53
N LEU A 118 12.87 -7.09 20.58
CA LEU A 118 11.96 -6.04 20.13
C LEU A 118 10.65 -6.10 20.91
N LYS A 119 10.47 -5.17 21.82
CA LYS A 119 9.30 -5.08 22.71
C LYS A 119 8.79 -3.65 22.75
N ASN A 120 7.47 -3.50 22.90
CA ASN A 120 6.78 -2.22 23.07
C ASN A 120 7.11 -1.20 21.98
N ASP A 121 7.11 -1.65 20.73
CA ASP A 121 7.57 -0.85 19.62
C ASP A 121 6.64 -0.95 18.39
N VAL A 122 6.82 0.00 17.46
CA VAL A 122 6.01 0.14 16.25
C VAL A 122 6.92 0.15 15.03
N PHE A 123 6.58 -0.60 13.97
CA PHE A 123 7.35 -0.70 12.73
C PHE A 123 6.46 -0.54 11.50
N ASN A 124 6.90 0.27 10.56
CA ASN A 124 6.33 0.25 9.21
C ASN A 124 6.75 -1.01 8.46
N ILE A 125 5.83 -1.60 7.71
CA ILE A 125 6.09 -2.75 6.81
C ILE A 125 5.82 -2.29 5.38
N GLY A 126 6.81 -2.40 4.49
CA GLY A 126 6.64 -1.89 3.13
C GLY A 126 7.92 -1.85 2.32
N ASN A 127 7.86 -1.16 1.17
CA ASN A 127 9.03 -0.90 0.33
C ASN A 127 9.02 0.56 -0.16
N MET A 128 9.84 1.41 0.43
CA MET A 128 9.89 2.84 0.07
C MET A 128 10.54 3.11 -1.29
N ARG A 129 11.24 2.14 -1.87
CA ARG A 129 11.96 2.29 -3.15
C ARG A 129 11.05 2.14 -4.37
N GLU A 130 9.92 1.45 -4.23
CA GLU A 130 8.95 1.18 -5.31
C GLU A 130 7.77 2.18 -5.29
N GLU A 131 8.07 3.47 -5.09
CA GLU A 131 7.07 4.53 -5.18
C GLU A 131 6.77 4.86 -6.65
N VAL A 132 5.50 4.77 -7.03
CA VAL A 132 5.06 5.00 -8.41
C VAL A 132 3.71 5.74 -8.45
N GLU A 133 3.49 6.54 -9.50
CA GLU A 133 2.18 7.11 -9.81
C GLU A 133 1.22 6.04 -10.30
N ILE A 134 -0.06 6.14 -9.93
CA ILE A 134 -1.09 5.16 -10.34
C ILE A 134 -1.19 5.04 -11.86
N LEU A 135 -1.07 6.17 -12.59
CA LEU A 135 -1.02 6.12 -14.06
C LEU A 135 0.21 5.36 -14.59
N LYS A 136 1.38 5.54 -13.95
CA LYS A 136 2.60 4.82 -14.34
C LYS A 136 2.48 3.33 -14.03
N LEU A 137 1.85 2.97 -12.90
CA LEU A 137 1.51 1.59 -12.56
C LEU A 137 0.61 0.94 -13.62
N ALA A 138 -0.47 1.63 -14.03
CA ALA A 138 -1.35 1.15 -15.08
C ALA A 138 -0.62 0.97 -16.44
N LYS A 139 0.26 1.92 -16.79
CA LYS A 139 1.12 1.81 -17.99
C LYS A 139 2.08 0.62 -17.90
N LYS A 140 2.65 0.34 -16.72
CA LYS A 140 3.48 -0.86 -16.51
C LYS A 140 2.69 -2.14 -16.74
N LEU A 141 1.51 -2.29 -16.11
CA LEU A 141 0.63 -3.43 -16.34
C LEU A 141 0.28 -3.59 -17.82
N LYS A 142 -0.08 -2.45 -18.48
CA LYS A 142 -0.33 -2.46 -19.92
C LYS A 142 0.86 -2.99 -20.71
N SER A 143 2.06 -2.48 -20.47
CA SER A 143 3.26 -2.86 -21.25
C SER A 143 3.69 -4.32 -21.02
N LEU A 144 3.49 -4.83 -19.80
CA LEU A 144 3.87 -6.20 -19.45
C LEU A 144 2.85 -7.24 -19.94
N ILE A 145 1.55 -6.94 -19.86
CA ILE A 145 0.50 -7.96 -19.93
C ILE A 145 -0.59 -7.62 -20.96
N PHE A 146 -1.00 -6.35 -21.03
CA PHE A 146 -2.17 -5.90 -21.78
C PHE A 146 -1.80 -4.92 -22.91
N LYS A 147 -0.85 -5.29 -23.77
CA LYS A 147 -0.21 -4.40 -24.78
C LYS A 147 -1.17 -3.59 -25.63
N ASN A 148 -2.31 -4.17 -26.02
CA ASN A 148 -3.31 -3.56 -26.90
C ASN A 148 -4.36 -2.70 -26.17
N SER A 149 -4.35 -2.70 -24.83
CA SER A 149 -5.31 -1.95 -24.04
C SER A 149 -5.11 -0.43 -24.15
N LYS A 150 -6.19 0.33 -24.05
CA LYS A 150 -6.17 1.79 -24.05
C LYS A 150 -6.43 2.32 -22.63
N ILE A 151 -5.69 3.35 -22.22
CA ILE A 151 -5.83 3.96 -20.90
C ILE A 151 -6.48 5.34 -21.04
N LYS A 152 -7.54 5.58 -20.25
CA LYS A 152 -8.15 6.90 -20.05
C LYS A 152 -7.88 7.34 -18.60
N LYS A 153 -7.53 8.62 -18.40
CA LYS A 153 -7.41 9.21 -17.07
C LYS A 153 -8.81 9.48 -16.52
N GLY A 154 -9.10 8.93 -15.36
CA GLY A 154 -10.33 9.17 -14.61
C GLY A 154 -10.18 10.27 -13.56
N THR A 155 -11.24 10.49 -12.81
CA THR A 155 -11.32 11.48 -11.72
C THR A 155 -10.53 11.05 -10.48
N ILE A 156 -10.40 11.97 -9.52
CA ILE A 156 -9.79 11.69 -8.22
C ILE A 156 -10.81 10.95 -7.34
N THR A 157 -10.39 9.84 -6.75
CA THR A 157 -11.18 9.11 -5.76
C THR A 157 -11.25 9.91 -4.47
N LEU A 158 -12.46 10.25 -4.04
CA LEU A 158 -12.70 11.02 -2.82
C LEU A 158 -12.08 10.33 -1.59
N GLY A 159 -11.41 11.11 -0.75
CA GLY A 159 -10.76 10.61 0.47
C GLY A 159 -9.50 9.75 0.24
N SER A 160 -9.03 9.62 -1.01
CA SER A 160 -7.76 8.97 -1.30
C SER A 160 -6.60 9.95 -1.10
N PRO A 161 -5.59 9.67 -0.27
CA PRO A 161 -4.44 10.56 -0.09
C PRO A 161 -3.62 10.67 -1.38
N GLU A 162 -3.07 11.84 -1.68
CA GLU A 162 -2.28 12.06 -2.90
C GLU A 162 -0.99 11.24 -2.91
N ARG A 163 -0.35 11.08 -1.75
CA ARG A 163 0.90 10.34 -1.60
C ARG A 163 0.87 9.45 -0.36
N ARG A 164 1.43 8.24 -0.48
CA ARG A 164 1.62 7.33 0.65
C ARG A 164 2.90 6.52 0.44
N VAL A 165 3.93 6.88 1.20
CA VAL A 165 5.23 6.19 1.21
C VAL A 165 5.73 6.07 2.65
N PRO A 166 6.01 4.85 3.17
CA PRO A 166 6.54 4.67 4.51
C PRO A 166 8.03 5.01 4.58
N ASP A 167 8.49 5.52 5.72
CA ASP A 167 9.90 5.47 6.05
C ASP A 167 10.23 4.05 6.54
N MET A 168 11.13 3.39 5.85
CA MET A 168 11.53 2.02 6.13
C MET A 168 12.87 1.90 6.88
N LYS A 169 13.50 3.03 7.20
CA LYS A 169 14.84 3.02 7.82
C LYS A 169 14.89 2.21 9.10
N LYS A 170 13.89 2.36 9.97
CA LYS A 170 13.80 1.63 11.24
C LYS A 170 13.69 0.13 11.01
N THR A 171 12.75 -0.29 10.19
CA THR A 171 12.53 -1.70 9.86
C THR A 171 13.76 -2.32 9.21
N LEU A 172 14.35 -1.67 8.20
CA LEU A 172 15.51 -2.19 7.47
C LEU A 172 16.78 -2.31 8.35
N LYS A 173 16.92 -1.50 9.37
CA LYS A 173 17.99 -1.67 10.38
C LYS A 173 17.75 -2.84 11.33
N SER A 174 16.51 -3.25 11.49
CA SER A 174 16.08 -4.26 12.46
C SER A 174 15.94 -5.65 11.89
N ILE A 175 16.02 -5.84 10.57
CA ILE A 175 15.87 -7.14 9.90
C ILE A 175 17.12 -7.50 9.10
N PRO A 176 17.35 -8.80 8.80
CA PRO A 176 18.40 -9.21 7.86
C PRO A 176 18.17 -8.57 6.47
N TYR A 177 19.27 -8.26 5.80
CA TYR A 177 19.19 -7.77 4.42
C TYR A 177 18.57 -8.82 3.51
N LYS A 178 17.60 -8.38 2.68
CA LYS A 178 17.03 -9.14 1.59
C LYS A 178 16.84 -8.24 0.39
N LYS A 179 17.19 -8.70 -0.80
CA LYS A 179 16.81 -8.02 -2.05
C LYS A 179 15.32 -8.17 -2.25
N PHE A 180 14.61 -7.05 -2.28
CA PHE A 180 13.16 -7.03 -2.47
C PHE A 180 12.77 -7.33 -3.92
N ILE A 181 11.62 -7.96 -4.08
CA ILE A 181 11.01 -8.21 -5.39
C ILE A 181 10.65 -6.86 -6.02
N ASN A 182 11.15 -6.63 -7.23
CA ASN A 182 10.84 -5.40 -7.96
C ASN A 182 9.39 -5.39 -8.46
N LEU A 183 8.88 -4.18 -8.77
CA LEU A 183 7.47 -4.00 -9.13
C LEU A 183 7.07 -4.80 -10.38
N ASN A 184 7.94 -4.90 -11.40
CA ASN A 184 7.60 -5.64 -12.63
C ASN A 184 7.39 -7.12 -12.33
N GLU A 185 8.31 -7.74 -11.60
CA GLU A 185 8.23 -9.14 -11.20
C GLU A 185 7.00 -9.41 -10.33
N GLY A 186 6.76 -8.56 -9.30
CA GLY A 186 5.60 -8.69 -8.43
C GLY A 186 4.27 -8.53 -9.18
N LEU A 187 4.19 -7.63 -10.18
CA LEU A 187 3.01 -7.48 -11.03
C LEU A 187 2.74 -8.73 -11.88
N MET A 188 3.80 -9.33 -12.44
CA MET A 188 3.67 -10.57 -13.22
C MET A 188 3.16 -11.73 -12.36
N ARG A 189 3.79 -11.98 -11.21
CA ARG A 189 3.36 -13.02 -10.25
C ARG A 189 1.91 -12.81 -9.76
N THR A 190 1.53 -11.55 -9.52
CA THR A 190 0.16 -11.20 -9.12
C THR A 190 -0.82 -11.50 -10.25
N TYR A 191 -0.49 -11.10 -11.49
CA TYR A 191 -1.34 -11.36 -12.65
C TYR A 191 -1.51 -12.85 -12.92
N GLU A 192 -0.45 -13.66 -12.85
CA GLU A 192 -0.51 -15.10 -13.03
C GLU A 192 -1.54 -15.74 -12.10
N TRP A 193 -1.54 -15.34 -10.82
CA TRP A 193 -2.55 -15.83 -9.88
C TRP A 193 -3.99 -15.43 -10.25
N TYR A 194 -4.23 -14.17 -10.69
CA TYR A 194 -5.58 -13.72 -11.10
C TYR A 194 -6.00 -14.21 -12.48
N SER A 195 -5.15 -14.96 -13.17
CA SER A 195 -5.41 -15.50 -14.52
C SER A 195 -5.74 -16.99 -14.50
N GLN A 196 -5.59 -17.61 -13.35
CA GLN A 196 -6.10 -18.95 -13.07
C GLN A 196 -7.62 -18.88 -12.87
#